data_da6a8050f5f18ee29f00e74501d21f97
#
_entry.id   da6a8050f5f18ee29f00e74501d21f97
#
_cell.length_a   1.000
_cell.length_b   1.000
_cell.length_c   1.000
_cell.angle_alpha   90.00
_cell.angle_beta   90.00
_cell.angle_gamma   90.00
#
_symmetry.space_group_name_H-M   'P 1'
#
loop_
_entity.id
_entity.type
_entity.pdbx_description
1 polymer ?
#
loop_
_entity_poly.entity_id
_entity_poly.type
_entity_poly.pdbx_seq_one_letter_code
_entity_poly.pdbx_strand_id
1 'polypeptide(L)'
;MKPITEYQDYRKYMLDYFDWRKSTSVFSWRKFSKQAGFASPLYLKLVCNGKGLLSRVGVPQVARAMNLCEYECEYFKYMVDFANLTDASKKKEAFCKMDALREPFRRGLILW
;
A
#
# COMPACT_ATOMS: atom_id res chain seq x y z
N MET A 1 -2.98 -8.02 -11.28
CA MET A 1 -2.33 -8.24 -9.98
C MET A 1 -3.36 -8.70 -8.95
N LYS A 2 -2.92 -9.25 -7.84
CA LYS A 2 -3.82 -9.76 -6.79
C LYS A 2 -4.51 -8.62 -6.04
N PRO A 3 -5.70 -8.88 -5.45
CA PRO A 3 -6.36 -7.90 -4.59
C PRO A 3 -5.49 -7.49 -3.41
N ILE A 4 -5.60 -6.23 -2.99
CA ILE A 4 -4.79 -5.70 -1.89
C ILE A 4 -4.98 -6.49 -0.59
N THR A 5 -6.17 -7.04 -0.35
CA THR A 5 -6.48 -7.80 0.87
C THR A 5 -5.73 -9.13 0.96
N GLU A 6 -5.07 -9.56 -0.11
CA GLU A 6 -4.21 -10.74 -0.09
C GLU A 6 -2.76 -10.41 0.29
N TYR A 7 -2.47 -9.14 0.59
CA TYR A 7 -1.13 -8.69 0.97
C TYR A 7 -1.09 -8.37 2.46
N GLN A 8 0.07 -8.60 3.07
CA GLN A 8 0.36 -8.16 4.44
C GLN A 8 1.49 -7.13 4.48
N ASP A 9 2.31 -7.09 3.44
CA ASP A 9 3.45 -6.18 3.33
C ASP A 9 3.13 -5.10 2.30
N TYR A 10 3.03 -3.83 2.76
CA TYR A 10 2.69 -2.73 1.87
C TYR A 10 3.76 -2.50 0.79
N ARG A 11 5.03 -2.78 1.11
CA ARG A 11 6.11 -2.64 0.13
C ARG A 11 5.96 -3.62 -1.02
N LYS A 12 5.56 -4.85 -0.69
CA LYS A 12 5.31 -5.88 -1.69
C LYS A 12 4.16 -5.49 -2.61
N TYR A 13 3.09 -4.94 -2.04
CA TYR A 13 1.96 -4.48 -2.83
C TYR A 13 2.39 -3.35 -3.78
N MET A 14 3.15 -2.38 -3.28
CA MET A 14 3.64 -1.26 -4.10
C MET A 14 4.56 -1.73 -5.23
N LEU A 15 5.43 -2.70 -4.94
CA LEU A 15 6.31 -3.28 -5.97
C LEU A 15 5.52 -4.00 -7.05
N ASP A 16 4.53 -4.80 -6.65
CA ASP A 16 3.70 -5.52 -7.61
C ASP A 16 2.87 -4.54 -8.45
N TYR A 17 2.37 -3.46 -7.83
CA TYR A 17 1.69 -2.39 -8.56
C TYR A 17 2.63 -1.73 -9.58
N PHE A 18 3.84 -1.41 -9.17
CA PHE A 18 4.84 -0.80 -10.04
C PHE A 18 5.15 -1.72 -11.23
N ASP A 19 5.39 -2.99 -10.97
CA ASP A 19 5.70 -3.96 -12.03
C ASP A 19 4.53 -4.14 -12.99
N TRP A 20 3.32 -4.16 -12.47
CA TRP A 20 2.12 -4.25 -13.30
C TRP A 20 1.97 -3.04 -14.21
N ARG A 21 2.12 -1.84 -13.65
CA ARG A 21 2.04 -0.61 -14.44
C ARG A 21 3.14 -0.54 -15.50
N LYS A 22 4.34 -0.95 -15.15
CA LYS A 22 5.47 -0.97 -16.07
C LYS A 22 5.25 -1.94 -17.21
N SER A 23 4.57 -3.04 -16.97
CA SER A 23 4.28 -4.03 -18.01
C SER A 23 3.16 -3.61 -18.96
N THR A 24 2.28 -2.71 -18.52
CA THR A 24 1.10 -2.31 -19.31
C THR A 24 1.19 -0.89 -19.88
N SER A 25 2.17 -0.10 -19.46
CA SER A 25 2.30 1.29 -19.90
C SER A 25 3.73 1.79 -19.69
N VAL A 26 4.01 3.01 -20.16
CA VAL A 26 5.29 3.68 -19.88
C VAL A 26 5.23 4.22 -18.45
N PHE A 27 5.93 3.57 -17.55
CA PHE A 27 5.91 3.90 -16.13
C PHE A 27 7.31 3.86 -15.54
N SER A 28 7.58 4.71 -14.55
CA SER A 28 8.87 4.80 -13.86
C SER A 28 8.69 5.24 -12.42
N TRP A 29 9.72 5.06 -11.60
CA TRP A 29 9.70 5.54 -10.21
C TRP A 29 9.51 7.05 -10.14
N ARG A 30 10.09 7.79 -11.07
CA ARG A 30 9.92 9.24 -11.18
C ARG A 30 8.46 9.60 -11.42
N LYS A 31 7.82 8.90 -12.36
CA LYS A 31 6.41 9.13 -12.69
C LYS A 31 5.50 8.78 -11.51
N PHE A 32 5.77 7.67 -10.84
CA PHE A 32 5.02 7.24 -9.68
C PHE A 32 5.11 8.27 -8.55
N SER A 33 6.33 8.70 -8.21
CA SER A 33 6.56 9.72 -7.19
C SER A 33 5.88 11.04 -7.52
N LYS A 34 5.94 11.45 -8.79
CA LYS A 34 5.28 12.68 -9.26
C LYS A 34 3.76 12.59 -9.12
N GLN A 35 3.17 11.47 -9.52
CA GLN A 35 1.72 11.27 -9.40
C GLN A 35 1.27 11.27 -7.95
N ALA A 36 2.09 10.79 -7.04
CA ALA A 36 1.81 10.79 -5.61
C ALA A 36 2.07 12.16 -4.96
N GLY A 37 2.71 13.09 -5.68
CA GLY A 37 2.97 14.43 -5.17
C GLY A 37 4.23 14.57 -4.34
N PHE A 38 5.20 13.66 -4.49
CA PHE A 38 6.48 13.74 -3.80
C PHE A 38 7.51 14.52 -4.61
N ALA A 39 8.29 15.34 -3.91
CA ALA A 39 9.35 16.13 -4.55
C ALA A 39 10.52 15.27 -5.04
N SER A 40 10.88 14.23 -4.26
CA SER A 40 11.98 13.33 -4.64
C SER A 40 11.52 12.28 -5.65
N PRO A 41 12.17 12.18 -6.81
CA PRO A 41 11.77 11.20 -7.82
C PRO A 41 12.08 9.75 -7.44
N LEU A 42 12.93 9.53 -6.43
CA LEU A 42 13.36 8.19 -6.01
C LEU A 42 12.84 7.78 -4.64
N TYR A 43 12.04 8.62 -3.99
CA TYR A 43 11.55 8.34 -2.64
C TYR A 43 10.79 7.01 -2.56
N LEU A 44 9.86 6.78 -3.47
CA LEU A 44 9.05 5.56 -3.44
C LEU A 44 9.90 4.32 -3.76
N LYS A 45 10.92 4.46 -4.59
CA LYS A 45 11.86 3.37 -4.85
C LYS A 45 12.60 2.97 -3.58
N LEU A 46 13.07 3.96 -2.82
CA LEU A 46 13.76 3.71 -1.54
C LEU A 46 12.83 3.06 -0.53
N VAL A 47 11.59 3.53 -0.44
CA VAL A 47 10.58 2.92 0.45
C VAL A 47 10.37 1.45 0.09
N CYS A 48 10.16 1.15 -1.19
CA CYS A 48 9.91 -0.22 -1.65
C CYS A 48 11.12 -1.15 -1.45
N ASN A 49 12.32 -0.58 -1.48
CA ASN A 49 13.55 -1.36 -1.25
C ASN A 49 13.90 -1.53 0.23
N GLY A 50 13.03 -1.07 1.13
CA GLY A 50 13.25 -1.17 2.56
C GLY A 50 14.23 -0.17 3.13
N LYS A 51 14.63 0.83 2.35
CA LYS A 51 15.61 1.84 2.76
C LYS A 51 14.98 3.13 3.30
N GLY A 52 13.63 3.18 3.34
CA GLY A 52 12.89 4.30 3.87
C GLY A 52 11.53 3.85 4.35
N LEU A 53 10.88 4.69 5.14
CA LEU A 53 9.54 4.43 5.65
C LEU A 53 8.54 5.34 4.94
N LEU A 54 7.38 4.80 4.62
CA LEU A 54 6.28 5.62 4.13
C LEU A 54 5.62 6.29 5.34
N SER A 55 5.66 7.63 5.37
CA SER A 55 5.08 8.40 6.47
C SER A 55 3.56 8.35 6.43
N ARG A 56 2.91 8.64 7.57
CA ARG A 56 1.45 8.71 7.66
C ARG A 56 0.87 9.73 6.67
N VAL A 57 1.56 10.84 6.48
CA VAL A 57 1.14 11.88 5.53
C VAL A 57 1.24 11.36 4.10
N GLY A 58 2.24 10.54 3.82
CA GLY A 58 2.45 9.98 2.48
C GLY A 58 1.47 8.88 2.11
N VAL A 59 0.86 8.20 3.09
CA VAL A 59 -0.05 7.07 2.83
C VAL A 59 -1.21 7.46 1.90
N PRO A 60 -2.01 8.52 2.19
CA PRO A 60 -3.10 8.89 1.29
C PRO A 60 -2.62 9.36 -0.08
N GLN A 61 -1.43 9.96 -0.15
CA GLN A 61 -0.86 10.38 -1.43
C GLN A 61 -0.55 9.18 -2.33
N VAL A 62 0.08 8.15 -1.77
CA VAL A 62 0.40 6.92 -2.51
C VAL A 62 -0.87 6.16 -2.88
N ALA A 63 -1.82 6.05 -1.95
CA ALA A 63 -3.09 5.36 -2.19
C ALA A 63 -3.83 6.00 -3.37
N ARG A 64 -3.87 7.33 -3.42
CA ARG A 64 -4.48 8.06 -4.52
C ARG A 64 -3.76 7.81 -5.84
N ALA A 65 -2.42 7.81 -5.81
CA ALA A 65 -1.62 7.55 -7.01
C ALA A 65 -1.85 6.13 -7.54
N MET A 66 -2.11 5.18 -6.67
CA MET A 66 -2.44 3.80 -7.05
C MET A 66 -3.92 3.62 -7.38
N ASN A 67 -4.70 4.68 -7.30
CA ASN A 67 -6.12 4.67 -7.63
C ASN A 67 -6.93 3.68 -6.79
N LEU A 68 -6.62 3.61 -5.50
CA LEU A 68 -7.31 2.72 -4.57
C LEU A 68 -8.68 3.28 -4.18
N CYS A 69 -9.68 2.42 -4.08
CA CYS A 69 -10.98 2.81 -3.55
C CYS A 69 -10.94 2.92 -2.02
N GLU A 70 -12.05 3.33 -1.41
CA GLU A 70 -12.09 3.66 0.02
C GLU A 70 -11.59 2.53 0.92
N TYR A 71 -12.15 1.32 0.76
CA TYR A 71 -11.73 0.20 1.62
C TYR A 71 -10.28 -0.22 1.35
N GLU A 72 -9.83 -0.09 0.11
CA GLU A 72 -8.44 -0.39 -0.25
C GLU A 72 -7.48 0.62 0.39
N CYS A 73 -7.87 1.88 0.43
CA CYS A 73 -7.09 2.92 1.11
C CYS A 73 -6.96 2.62 2.60
N GLU A 74 -8.05 2.19 3.25
CA GLU A 74 -8.02 1.80 4.66
C GLU A 74 -7.11 0.61 4.90
N TYR A 75 -7.24 -0.42 4.07
CA TYR A 75 -6.39 -1.60 4.17
C TYR A 75 -4.92 -1.25 4.00
N PHE A 76 -4.60 -0.41 3.02
CA PHE A 76 -3.23 0.05 2.77
C PHE A 76 -2.69 0.80 3.98
N LYS A 77 -3.48 1.69 4.56
CA LYS A 77 -3.12 2.43 5.77
C LYS A 77 -2.76 1.49 6.91
N TYR A 78 -3.57 0.45 7.14
CA TYR A 78 -3.31 -0.50 8.22
C TYR A 78 -2.09 -1.38 7.93
N MET A 79 -1.84 -1.72 6.67
CA MET A 79 -0.60 -2.41 6.30
C MET A 79 0.63 -1.57 6.64
N VAL A 80 0.59 -0.27 6.33
CA VAL A 80 1.70 0.63 6.63
C VAL A 80 1.86 0.78 8.15
N ASP A 81 0.77 0.97 8.88
CA ASP A 81 0.81 1.04 10.35
C ASP A 81 1.39 -0.25 10.94
N PHE A 82 0.95 -1.40 10.47
CA PHE A 82 1.47 -2.69 10.93
C PHE A 82 2.99 -2.79 10.74
N ALA A 83 3.49 -2.32 9.62
CA ALA A 83 4.93 -2.37 9.32
C ALA A 83 5.74 -1.36 10.14
N ASN A 84 5.18 -0.16 10.38
CA ASN A 84 5.94 0.96 10.95
C ASN A 84 5.82 1.09 12.47
N LEU A 85 4.74 0.59 13.07
CA LEU A 85 4.56 0.68 14.52
C LEU A 85 5.53 -0.26 15.25
N THR A 86 6.09 0.24 16.35
CA THR A 86 7.01 -0.53 17.19
C THR A 86 6.33 -1.11 18.43
N ASP A 87 5.20 -0.51 18.85
CA ASP A 87 4.43 -0.99 19.99
C ASP A 87 3.65 -2.25 19.61
N ALA A 88 3.90 -3.36 20.30
CA ALA A 88 3.29 -4.65 20.01
C ALA A 88 1.76 -4.63 20.07
N SER A 89 1.18 -3.90 21.03
CA SER A 89 -0.27 -3.78 21.16
C SER A 89 -0.89 -3.04 19.98
N LYS A 90 -0.28 -1.92 19.58
CA LYS A 90 -0.75 -1.13 18.44
C LYS A 90 -0.56 -1.87 17.13
N LYS A 91 0.53 -2.61 17.00
CA LYS A 91 0.82 -3.44 15.84
C LYS A 91 -0.23 -4.54 15.69
N LYS A 92 -0.59 -5.19 16.79
CA LYS A 92 -1.64 -6.21 16.80
C LYS A 92 -2.99 -5.61 16.45
N GLU A 93 -3.30 -4.42 16.94
CA GLU A 93 -4.53 -3.71 16.61
C GLU A 93 -4.63 -3.43 15.10
N ALA A 94 -3.54 -2.95 14.49
CA ALA A 94 -3.50 -2.72 13.05
C ALA A 94 -3.74 -4.02 12.27
N PHE A 95 -3.12 -5.13 12.71
CA PHE A 95 -3.33 -6.44 12.09
C PHE A 95 -4.80 -6.89 12.20
N CYS A 96 -5.43 -6.69 13.36
CA CYS A 96 -6.83 -7.03 13.56
C CYS A 96 -7.75 -6.24 12.62
N LYS A 97 -7.45 -4.96 12.40
CA LYS A 97 -8.22 -4.12 11.48
C LYS A 97 -8.04 -4.57 10.02
N MET A 98 -6.82 -4.98 9.64
CA MET A 98 -6.58 -5.58 8.33
C MET A 98 -7.42 -6.85 8.14
N ASP A 99 -7.43 -7.70 9.16
CA ASP A 99 -8.16 -8.97 9.12
C ASP A 99 -9.67 -8.74 9.01
N ALA A 100 -10.20 -7.75 9.71
CA ALA A 100 -11.61 -7.39 9.64
C ALA A 100 -12.01 -6.93 8.24
N LEU A 101 -11.16 -6.16 7.56
CA LEU A 101 -11.41 -5.72 6.19
C LEU A 101 -11.32 -6.87 5.18
N ARG A 102 -10.58 -7.91 5.51
CA ARG A 102 -10.36 -9.08 4.68
C ARG A 102 -11.53 -10.08 4.75
N GLU A 103 -12.23 -10.12 5.86
CA GLU A 103 -13.24 -11.12 6.17
C GLU A 103 -14.36 -11.22 5.13
N PRO A 104 -14.99 -10.12 4.67
CA PRO A 104 -16.05 -10.21 3.66
C PRO A 104 -15.61 -10.90 2.37
N PHE A 105 -14.35 -10.71 1.98
CA PHE A 105 -13.82 -11.34 0.76
C PHE A 105 -13.59 -12.83 0.95
N ARG A 106 -13.11 -13.24 2.12
CA ARG A 106 -12.92 -14.66 2.45
C ARG A 106 -14.24 -15.41 2.41
N ARG A 107 -15.34 -14.76 2.83
CA ARG A 107 -16.67 -15.37 2.86
C ARG A 107 -17.39 -15.30 1.51
N GLY A 108 -16.79 -14.66 0.51
CA GLY A 108 -17.41 -14.46 -0.78
C GLY A 108 -18.57 -13.48 -0.76
N LEU A 109 -18.68 -12.65 0.27
CA LEU A 109 -19.74 -11.66 0.41
C LEU A 109 -19.54 -10.44 -0.46
N ILE A 110 -18.29 -10.17 -0.86
CA ILE A 110 -17.91 -9.05 -1.72
C ILE A 110 -17.13 -9.62 -2.90
N LEU A 111 -17.52 -9.22 -4.11
CA LEU A 111 -16.83 -9.61 -5.33
C LEU A 111 -15.88 -8.50 -5.79
N TRP A 112 -14.79 -8.94 -6.38
CA TRP A 112 -13.78 -8.02 -6.94
C TRP A 112 -14.19 -7.45 -8.29
#